data_fbc1435236b4d7dd05a87763763d0cfb
#
_entry.id   fbc1435236b4d7dd05a87763763d0cfb
#
_cell.length_a   1.000
_cell.length_b   1.000
_cell.length_c   1.000
_cell.angle_alpha   90.00
_cell.angle_beta   90.00
_cell.angle_gamma   90.00
#
_symmetry.space_group_name_H-M   'P 1'
#
loop_
_entity.id
_entity.type
_entity.pdbx_description
1 polymer ?
#
loop_
_entity_poly.entity_id
_entity_poly.type
_entity_poly.pdbx_seq_one_letter_code
_entity_poly.pdbx_strand_id
1 'polypeptide(L)'
;FDIGINLGDTNFAVLGSGAEFTSVCEMPPNITLDVLKNELNEIDQLINARIDVQPFTLETTQGSGSKITHIITISGGDQPGLIARLCETFIEYGTNIVRMSSKISIDGQYIIRLNVNIPEEREKTCLATIANTAEGMQLTFESNKTDQVI
;
A
#
# COMPACT_ATOMS: atom_id res chain seq x y z
N PHE A 1 -14.90 -17.25 -9.97
CA PHE A 1 -15.11 -17.28 -11.44
C PHE A 1 -16.45 -17.90 -11.80
N ASP A 2 -16.83 -19.00 -11.16
CA ASP A 2 -18.02 -19.79 -11.49
C ASP A 2 -19.35 -19.05 -11.30
N ILE A 3 -19.40 -18.07 -10.40
CA ILE A 3 -20.55 -17.21 -10.15
C ILE A 3 -20.52 -15.89 -10.94
N GLY A 4 -19.59 -15.73 -11.89
CA GLY A 4 -19.52 -14.59 -12.80
C GLY A 4 -18.98 -13.29 -12.20
N ILE A 5 -18.30 -13.35 -11.06
CA ILE A 5 -17.65 -12.18 -10.44
C ILE A 5 -16.37 -11.85 -11.17
N ASN A 6 -16.18 -10.58 -11.48
CA ASN A 6 -14.96 -10.04 -12.07
C ASN A 6 -14.12 -9.33 -11.00
N LEU A 7 -12.82 -9.65 -10.96
CA LEU A 7 -11.87 -8.98 -10.06
C LEU A 7 -11.32 -7.73 -10.75
N GLY A 8 -11.42 -6.60 -10.06
CA GLY A 8 -10.79 -5.34 -10.42
C GLY A 8 -9.44 -5.16 -9.72
N ASP A 9 -9.23 -4.00 -9.12
CA ASP A 9 -7.99 -3.68 -8.41
C ASP A 9 -7.74 -4.69 -7.29
N THR A 10 -6.59 -5.32 -7.34
CA THR A 10 -6.24 -6.43 -6.45
C THR A 10 -4.86 -6.23 -5.84
N ASN A 11 -4.75 -6.46 -4.55
CA ASN A 11 -3.49 -6.52 -3.82
C ASN A 11 -3.33 -7.87 -3.13
N PHE A 12 -2.13 -8.45 -3.24
CA PHE A 12 -1.74 -9.66 -2.51
C PHE A 12 -0.41 -9.42 -1.82
N ALA A 13 -0.32 -9.74 -0.54
CA ALA A 13 0.92 -9.61 0.22
C ALA A 13 1.12 -10.81 1.14
N VAL A 14 2.33 -11.32 1.20
CA VAL A 14 2.76 -12.30 2.23
C VAL A 14 3.24 -11.52 3.44
N LEU A 15 2.64 -11.79 4.61
CA LEU A 15 2.93 -11.12 5.88
C LEU A 15 3.27 -12.17 6.95
N GLY A 16 4.54 -12.26 7.31
CA GLY A 16 5.03 -13.27 8.24
C GLY A 16 4.79 -14.69 7.70
N SER A 17 4.04 -15.50 8.43
CA SER A 17 3.64 -16.86 8.03
C SER A 17 2.29 -16.92 7.32
N GLY A 18 1.65 -15.79 7.10
CA GLY A 18 0.34 -15.68 6.45
C GLY A 18 0.37 -14.87 5.17
N ALA A 19 -0.79 -14.58 4.63
CA ALA A 19 -0.98 -13.72 3.48
C ALA A 19 -2.26 -12.91 3.59
N GLU A 20 -2.26 -11.75 2.96
CA GLU A 20 -3.44 -10.89 2.77
C GLU A 20 -3.76 -10.81 1.29
N PHE A 21 -5.05 -10.88 0.98
CA PHE A 21 -5.60 -10.66 -0.35
C PHE A 21 -6.76 -9.69 -0.24
N THR A 22 -6.67 -8.59 -0.96
CA THR A 22 -7.74 -7.59 -1.05
C THR A 22 -8.07 -7.33 -2.52
N SER A 23 -9.35 -7.33 -2.86
CA SER A 23 -9.77 -7.05 -4.23
C SER A 23 -11.08 -6.26 -4.26
N VAL A 24 -11.18 -5.33 -5.19
CA VAL A 24 -12.45 -4.73 -5.60
C VAL A 24 -13.06 -5.62 -6.66
N CYS A 25 -14.33 -6.02 -6.47
CA CYS A 25 -15.00 -6.95 -7.35
C CYS A 25 -16.23 -6.31 -7.98
N GLU A 26 -16.44 -6.56 -9.26
CA GLU A 26 -17.70 -6.26 -9.93
C GLU A 26 -18.60 -7.49 -9.87
N MET A 27 -19.80 -7.30 -9.29
CA MET A 27 -20.76 -8.39 -9.09
C MET A 27 -21.88 -8.32 -10.13
N PRO A 28 -22.28 -9.48 -10.70
CA PRO A 28 -23.49 -9.54 -11.50
C PRO A 28 -24.73 -9.14 -10.68
N PRO A 29 -25.77 -8.55 -11.30
CA PRO A 29 -26.95 -8.06 -10.58
C PRO A 29 -27.74 -9.13 -9.82
N ASN A 30 -27.57 -10.38 -10.20
CA ASN A 30 -28.25 -11.54 -9.59
C ASN A 30 -27.47 -12.18 -8.44
N ILE A 31 -26.29 -11.69 -8.11
CA ILE A 31 -25.45 -12.19 -7.01
C ILE A 31 -25.50 -11.19 -5.85
N THR A 32 -25.77 -11.69 -4.65
CA THR A 32 -25.75 -10.88 -3.41
C THR A 32 -24.45 -11.07 -2.65
N LEU A 33 -24.15 -10.16 -1.73
CA LEU A 33 -22.97 -10.27 -0.84
C LEU A 33 -23.00 -11.55 -0.01
N ASP A 34 -24.19 -12.01 0.40
CA ASP A 34 -24.32 -13.24 1.18
C ASP A 34 -23.99 -14.47 0.34
N VAL A 35 -24.38 -14.49 -0.93
CA VAL A 35 -24.00 -15.57 -1.86
C VAL A 35 -22.49 -15.59 -2.02
N LEU A 36 -21.85 -14.46 -2.26
CA LEU A 36 -20.40 -14.38 -2.36
C LEU A 36 -19.69 -14.85 -1.09
N LYS A 37 -20.16 -14.43 0.08
CA LYS A 37 -19.60 -14.87 1.38
C LYS A 37 -19.70 -16.37 1.56
N ASN A 38 -20.84 -16.95 1.22
CA ASN A 38 -21.06 -18.40 1.33
C ASN A 38 -20.11 -19.17 0.40
N GLU A 39 -20.03 -18.78 -0.86
CA GLU A 39 -19.12 -19.39 -1.84
C GLU A 39 -17.66 -19.33 -1.39
N LEU A 40 -17.22 -18.19 -0.85
CA LEU A 40 -15.85 -18.05 -0.32
C LEU A 40 -15.60 -18.94 0.90
N ASN A 41 -16.58 -19.10 1.78
CA ASN A 41 -16.48 -19.97 2.96
C ASN A 41 -16.49 -21.46 2.64
N GLU A 42 -17.01 -21.86 1.47
CA GLU A 42 -17.01 -23.25 0.99
C GLU A 42 -15.67 -23.66 0.34
N ILE A 43 -14.75 -22.72 0.14
CA ILE A 43 -13.42 -23.01 -0.42
C ILE A 43 -12.55 -23.65 0.67
N ASP A 44 -12.20 -24.93 0.51
CA ASP A 44 -11.39 -25.68 1.49
C ASP A 44 -10.06 -25.00 1.84
N GLN A 45 -9.42 -24.37 0.86
CA GLN A 45 -8.15 -23.64 1.05
C GLN A 45 -8.29 -22.39 1.94
N LEU A 46 -9.51 -21.88 2.11
CA LEU A 46 -9.81 -20.69 2.91
C LEU A 46 -10.44 -21.00 4.27
N ILE A 47 -10.51 -22.28 4.67
CA ILE A 47 -11.20 -22.73 5.91
C ILE A 47 -10.70 -22.02 7.18
N ASN A 48 -9.46 -21.57 7.21
CA ASN A 48 -8.86 -20.82 8.32
C ASN A 48 -8.64 -19.33 8.00
N ALA A 49 -9.12 -18.85 6.87
CA ALA A 49 -9.00 -17.46 6.48
C ALA A 49 -10.07 -16.61 7.16
N ARG A 50 -9.71 -15.40 7.56
CA ARG A 50 -10.69 -14.39 7.90
C ARG A 50 -11.15 -13.70 6.61
N ILE A 51 -12.43 -13.83 6.27
CA ILE A 51 -13.02 -13.26 5.06
C ILE A 51 -13.96 -12.13 5.47
N ASP A 52 -13.75 -10.95 4.91
CA ASP A 52 -14.64 -9.80 5.03
C ASP A 52 -15.07 -9.34 3.64
N VAL A 53 -16.38 -9.16 3.43
CA VAL A 53 -16.95 -8.70 2.16
C VAL A 53 -17.94 -7.59 2.47
N GLN A 54 -17.74 -6.45 1.84
CA GLN A 54 -18.56 -5.26 2.05
C GLN A 54 -18.75 -4.48 0.74
N PRO A 55 -19.83 -3.66 0.63
CA PRO A 55 -19.98 -2.80 -0.53
C PRO A 55 -18.81 -1.84 -0.67
N PHE A 56 -18.28 -1.69 -1.89
CA PHE A 56 -17.31 -0.67 -2.21
C PHE A 56 -18.05 0.62 -2.59
N THR A 57 -17.88 1.67 -1.79
CA THR A 57 -18.63 2.93 -1.93
C THR A 57 -17.80 4.07 -2.52
N LEU A 58 -16.51 3.84 -2.78
CA LEU A 58 -15.63 4.82 -3.39
C LEU A 58 -15.75 4.73 -4.92
N GLU A 59 -15.44 5.85 -5.60
CA GLU A 59 -15.35 5.83 -7.05
C GLU A 59 -14.21 4.93 -7.51
N THR A 60 -14.46 4.12 -8.54
CA THR A 60 -13.48 3.20 -9.12
C THR A 60 -12.50 3.90 -10.06
N THR A 61 -12.78 5.16 -10.44
CA THR A 61 -11.87 5.96 -11.25
C THR A 61 -10.69 6.45 -10.41
N GLN A 62 -9.50 6.10 -10.84
CA GLN A 62 -8.27 6.56 -10.17
C GLN A 62 -8.14 8.08 -10.32
N GLY A 63 -8.09 8.78 -9.18
CA GLY A 63 -7.87 10.22 -9.14
C GLY A 63 -6.41 10.61 -9.44
N SER A 64 -6.15 11.92 -9.49
CA SER A 64 -4.79 12.47 -9.68
C SER A 64 -3.77 12.00 -8.63
N GLY A 65 -4.25 11.50 -7.48
CA GLY A 65 -3.41 10.95 -6.42
C GLY A 65 -2.80 9.58 -6.69
N SER A 66 -3.21 8.88 -7.77
CA SER A 66 -2.68 7.57 -8.16
C SER A 66 -1.35 7.66 -8.93
N LYS A 67 -0.96 8.84 -9.39
CA LYS A 67 0.32 9.05 -10.06
C LYS A 67 1.48 8.88 -9.06
N ILE A 68 2.49 8.11 -9.45
CA ILE A 68 3.72 7.93 -8.67
C ILE A 68 4.80 8.79 -9.30
N THR A 69 5.32 9.76 -8.55
CA THR A 69 6.43 10.61 -8.98
C THR A 69 7.78 10.13 -8.44
N HIS A 70 7.78 9.49 -7.27
CA HIS A 70 8.99 9.00 -6.62
C HIS A 70 8.79 7.65 -5.95
N ILE A 71 9.85 6.87 -5.97
CA ILE A 71 10.00 5.67 -5.15
C ILE A 71 11.08 5.97 -4.11
N ILE A 72 10.69 5.95 -2.84
CA ILE A 72 11.55 6.21 -1.69
C ILE A 72 11.81 4.89 -0.98
N THR A 73 13.06 4.60 -0.69
CA THR A 73 13.48 3.46 0.14
C THR A 73 14.25 3.97 1.35
N ILE A 74 13.84 3.55 2.54
CA ILE A 74 14.52 3.84 3.79
C ILE A 74 14.87 2.51 4.45
N SER A 75 16.11 2.36 4.87
CA SER A 75 16.60 1.12 5.46
C SER A 75 17.58 1.36 6.60
N GLY A 76 17.60 0.42 7.56
CA GLY A 76 18.49 0.44 8.72
C GLY A 76 17.94 -0.31 9.91
N GLY A 77 18.37 0.03 11.12
CA GLY A 77 17.82 -0.54 12.34
C GLY A 77 16.35 -0.17 12.54
N ASP A 78 15.61 -1.05 13.22
CA ASP A 78 14.21 -0.74 13.56
C ASP A 78 14.16 0.48 14.49
N GLN A 79 13.39 1.48 14.05
CA GLN A 79 13.25 2.75 14.75
C GLN A 79 11.79 3.01 15.06
N PRO A 80 11.38 2.91 16.34
CA PRO A 80 10.02 3.24 16.74
C PRO A 80 9.60 4.64 16.27
N GLY A 81 8.41 4.74 15.66
CA GLY A 81 7.85 6.00 15.19
C GLY A 81 8.37 6.49 13.83
N LEU A 82 9.24 5.76 13.14
CA LEU A 82 9.74 6.16 11.83
C LEU A 82 8.61 6.42 10.82
N ILE A 83 7.67 5.49 10.69
CA ILE A 83 6.55 5.66 9.75
C ILE A 83 5.72 6.91 10.11
N ALA A 84 5.47 7.16 11.41
CA ALA A 84 4.72 8.33 11.84
C ALA A 84 5.41 9.63 11.42
N ARG A 85 6.73 9.74 11.66
CA ARG A 85 7.52 10.92 11.27
C ARG A 85 7.54 11.15 9.76
N LEU A 86 7.63 10.06 8.97
CA LEU A 86 7.54 10.16 7.52
C LEU A 86 6.16 10.65 7.07
N CYS A 87 5.09 10.12 7.67
CA CYS A 87 3.73 10.56 7.36
C CYS A 87 3.50 12.03 7.74
N GLU A 88 4.01 12.51 8.86
CA GLU A 88 3.98 13.93 9.25
C GLU A 88 4.66 14.80 8.19
N THR A 89 5.85 14.41 7.74
CA THR A 89 6.55 15.12 6.65
C THR A 89 5.73 15.11 5.36
N PHE A 90 5.18 13.99 4.96
CA PHE A 90 4.37 13.91 3.75
C PHE A 90 3.12 14.81 3.82
N ILE A 91 2.46 14.86 4.97
CA ILE A 91 1.31 15.76 5.19
C ILE A 91 1.74 17.23 5.04
N GLU A 92 2.86 17.62 5.65
CA GLU A 92 3.39 19.00 5.58
C GLU A 92 3.63 19.44 4.13
N TYR A 93 4.15 18.55 3.30
CA TYR A 93 4.46 18.84 1.89
C TYR A 93 3.33 18.50 0.92
N GLY A 94 2.17 18.07 1.40
CA GLY A 94 1.04 17.68 0.54
C GLY A 94 1.34 16.47 -0.34
N THR A 95 2.26 15.61 0.10
CA THR A 95 2.66 14.40 -0.60
C THR A 95 1.65 13.28 -0.33
N ASN A 96 1.18 12.63 -1.37
CA ASN A 96 0.31 11.47 -1.26
C ASN A 96 1.11 10.16 -1.29
N ILE A 97 0.86 9.27 -0.33
CA ILE A 97 1.38 7.90 -0.36
C ILE A 97 0.43 7.05 -1.19
N VAL A 98 0.92 6.55 -2.32
CA VAL A 98 0.14 5.70 -3.23
C VAL A 98 0.26 4.22 -2.83
N ARG A 99 1.45 3.81 -2.43
CA ARG A 99 1.72 2.46 -1.92
C ARG A 99 2.85 2.50 -0.89
N MET A 100 2.72 1.70 0.15
CA MET A 100 3.75 1.51 1.15
C MET A 100 3.91 0.02 1.45
N SER A 101 5.13 -0.42 1.61
CA SER A 101 5.46 -1.73 2.15
C SER A 101 6.64 -1.64 3.10
N SER A 102 6.65 -2.46 4.13
CA SER A 102 7.79 -2.58 5.04
C SER A 102 8.08 -4.05 5.34
N LYS A 103 9.32 -4.35 5.58
CA LYS A 103 9.76 -5.70 5.94
C LYS A 103 11.02 -5.65 6.80
N ILE A 104 11.21 -6.69 7.60
CA ILE A 104 12.49 -6.96 8.27
C ILE A 104 13.24 -7.98 7.40
N SER A 105 14.46 -7.65 7.00
CA SER A 105 15.34 -8.56 6.24
C SER A 105 15.92 -9.65 7.14
N ILE A 106 16.53 -10.68 6.55
CA ILE A 106 17.11 -11.83 7.28
C ILE A 106 18.22 -11.38 8.25
N ASP A 107 18.94 -10.32 7.91
CA ASP A 107 19.99 -9.70 8.72
C ASP A 107 19.44 -8.68 9.76
N GLY A 108 18.12 -8.63 9.94
CA GLY A 108 17.45 -7.80 10.95
C GLY A 108 17.30 -6.34 10.57
N GLN A 109 17.57 -5.96 9.33
CA GLN A 109 17.34 -4.58 8.88
C GLN A 109 15.87 -4.34 8.57
N TYR A 110 15.36 -3.21 9.00
CA TYR A 110 14.05 -2.72 8.63
C TYR A 110 14.13 -1.94 7.32
N ILE A 111 13.32 -2.34 6.35
CA ILE A 111 13.28 -1.71 5.02
C ILE A 111 11.85 -1.25 4.76
N ILE A 112 11.70 0.05 4.49
CA ILE A 112 10.43 0.67 4.05
C ILE A 112 10.58 1.09 2.61
N ARG A 113 9.60 0.75 1.77
CA ARG A 113 9.47 1.24 0.40
C ARG A 113 8.15 1.99 0.24
N LEU A 114 8.24 3.21 -0.24
CA LEU A 114 7.15 4.14 -0.43
C LEU A 114 7.08 4.57 -1.89
N ASN A 115 5.92 4.38 -2.51
CA ASN A 115 5.61 4.95 -3.81
C ASN A 115 4.73 6.18 -3.54
N VAL A 116 5.22 7.35 -3.90
CA VAL A 116 4.61 8.62 -3.50
C VAL A 116 4.36 9.54 -4.69
N ASN A 117 3.36 10.39 -4.53
CA ASN A 117 3.12 11.53 -5.40
C ASN A 117 3.53 12.80 -4.64
N ILE A 118 4.66 13.38 -5.02
CA ILE A 118 5.17 14.63 -4.44
C ILE A 118 4.82 15.77 -5.40
N PRO A 119 4.15 16.86 -4.94
CA PRO A 119 3.94 18.04 -5.76
C PRO A 119 5.28 18.61 -6.26
N GLU A 120 5.35 18.97 -7.54
CA GLU A 120 6.60 19.37 -8.21
C GLU A 120 7.27 20.56 -7.49
N GLU A 121 6.48 21.54 -7.07
CA GLU A 121 6.96 22.72 -6.35
C GLU A 121 7.50 22.42 -4.94
N ARG A 122 7.17 21.28 -4.38
CA ARG A 122 7.61 20.81 -3.04
C ARG A 122 8.66 19.70 -3.08
N GLU A 123 8.95 19.15 -4.26
CA GLU A 123 9.79 17.97 -4.47
C GLU A 123 11.14 18.10 -3.73
N LYS A 124 11.88 19.14 -4.04
CA LYS A 124 13.24 19.33 -3.49
C LYS A 124 13.25 19.43 -1.97
N THR A 125 12.32 20.21 -1.40
CA THR A 125 12.26 20.44 0.05
C THR A 125 11.77 19.21 0.79
N CYS A 126 10.74 18.54 0.25
CA CYS A 126 10.22 17.31 0.80
C CYS A 126 11.30 16.22 0.88
N LEU A 127 12.00 15.94 -0.22
CA LEU A 127 13.06 14.93 -0.26
C LEU A 127 14.22 15.28 0.68
N ALA A 128 14.62 16.54 0.77
CA ALA A 128 15.65 16.96 1.69
C ALA A 128 15.23 16.76 3.17
N THR A 129 13.99 17.07 3.50
CA THR A 129 13.47 16.87 4.88
C THR A 129 13.43 15.39 5.24
N ILE A 130 12.98 14.52 4.32
CA ILE A 130 12.96 13.07 4.56
C ILE A 130 14.38 12.52 4.71
N ALA A 131 15.32 12.96 3.86
CA ALA A 131 16.71 12.56 3.95
C ALA A 131 17.32 12.95 5.30
N ASN A 132 17.12 14.17 5.76
CA ASN A 132 17.59 14.64 7.07
C ASN A 132 16.95 13.88 8.24
N THR A 133 15.66 13.54 8.12
CA THR A 133 14.96 12.74 9.12
C THR A 133 15.56 11.34 9.20
N ALA A 134 15.81 10.70 8.07
CA ALA A 134 16.43 9.38 8.01
C ALA A 134 17.87 9.42 8.57
N GLU A 135 18.67 10.39 8.17
CA GLU A 135 20.05 10.59 8.68
C GLU A 135 20.06 10.81 10.20
N GLY A 136 19.18 11.66 10.73
CA GLY A 136 19.04 11.87 12.17
C GLY A 136 18.63 10.63 12.96
N MET A 137 18.04 9.64 12.30
CA MET A 137 17.70 8.32 12.84
C MET A 137 18.73 7.23 12.49
N GLN A 138 19.86 7.61 11.92
CA GLN A 138 20.91 6.67 11.46
C GLN A 138 20.42 5.63 10.43
N LEU A 139 19.51 6.06 9.56
CA LEU A 139 18.96 5.25 8.48
C LEU A 139 19.49 5.71 7.12
N THR A 140 19.53 4.78 6.17
CA THR A 140 19.86 5.07 4.78
C THR A 140 18.61 5.50 4.03
N PHE A 141 18.72 6.57 3.25
CA PHE A 141 17.67 7.10 2.39
C PHE A 141 18.07 7.03 0.93
N GLU A 142 17.19 6.52 0.09
CA GLU A 142 17.32 6.51 -1.36
C GLU A 142 16.01 6.99 -1.99
N SER A 143 16.10 7.80 -3.03
CA SER A 143 14.93 8.21 -3.81
C SER A 143 15.19 8.12 -5.31
N ASN A 144 14.22 7.60 -6.04
CA ASN A 144 14.26 7.51 -7.49
C ASN A 144 13.03 8.20 -8.07
N LYS A 145 13.24 9.17 -8.95
CA LYS A 145 12.16 9.82 -9.69
C LYS A 145 11.60 8.84 -10.72
N THR A 146 10.29 8.82 -10.84
CA THR A 146 9.57 7.99 -11.81
C THR A 146 8.36 8.75 -12.34
N ASP A 147 7.75 8.28 -13.39
CA ASP A 147 6.51 8.82 -13.94
C ASP A 147 5.59 7.64 -14.27
N GLN A 148 5.05 7.02 -13.22
CA GLN A 148 4.17 5.87 -13.33
C GLN A 148 2.75 6.27 -12.91
N VAL A 149 1.77 5.79 -13.65
CA VAL A 149 0.35 5.81 -13.27
C VAL A 149 -0.04 4.38 -12.95
N ILE A 150 -0.71 4.17 -11.82
CA ILE A 150 -1.25 2.85 -11.46
C ILE A 150 -2.57 2.65 -12.18
#